data_0b68fd01e76134de360f6c2814f6c375
#
_entry.id   0b68fd01e76134de360f6c2814f6c375
#
_cell.length_a   1.000
_cell.length_b   1.000
_cell.length_c   1.000
_cell.angle_alpha   90.00
_cell.angle_beta   90.00
_cell.angle_gamma   90.00
#
_symmetry.space_group_name_H-M   'P 1'
#
loop_
_entity.id
_entity.type
_entity.pdbx_description
1 polymer ?
#
loop_
_entity_poly.entity_id
_entity_poly.type
_entity_poly.pdbx_seq_one_letter_code
_entity_poly.pdbx_strand_id
1 'polypeptide(L)'
;MQEWRLAALGFLLVACGSPGPSATVSFSPSPSSVGTSASAASPTTATQVAISVANSRYGKILVDGFGRTLYLFDIERDRVPLCNGVCAVAWPPLLAPGGVASAPELDQALVATAVRNDGSSQLTYNRHPLYYYAGDHSAGEIKCQAVIEFGGGWYVIDAQGNKISTP
;
A
#
# COMPACT_ATOMS: atom_id res chain seq x y z
N MET A 1 -21.18 -15.42 -50.69
CA MET A 1 -21.70 -15.84 -49.37
C MET A 1 -20.47 -16.19 -48.55
N GLN A 2 -20.05 -15.27 -47.72
CA GLN A 2 -18.82 -15.36 -46.91
C GLN A 2 -19.22 -15.27 -45.45
N GLU A 3 -19.15 -16.41 -44.74
CA GLU A 3 -19.49 -16.50 -43.32
C GLU A 3 -18.36 -15.90 -42.47
N TRP A 4 -18.65 -14.84 -41.74
CA TRP A 4 -17.73 -14.26 -40.78
C TRP A 4 -17.88 -15.00 -39.46
N ARG A 5 -16.89 -15.82 -39.12
CA ARG A 5 -16.75 -16.44 -37.81
C ARG A 5 -16.18 -15.40 -36.84
N LEU A 6 -17.04 -14.93 -35.95
CA LEU A 6 -16.65 -14.11 -34.79
C LEU A 6 -15.91 -15.01 -33.80
N ALA A 7 -14.59 -14.87 -33.70
CA ALA A 7 -13.80 -15.41 -32.63
C ALA A 7 -13.95 -14.51 -31.40
N ALA A 8 -14.75 -14.95 -30.44
CA ALA A 8 -14.82 -14.31 -29.12
C ALA A 8 -13.50 -14.60 -28.36
N LEU A 9 -12.61 -13.62 -28.29
CA LEU A 9 -11.44 -13.67 -27.42
C LEU A 9 -11.94 -13.44 -25.99
N GLY A 10 -12.03 -14.49 -25.20
CA GLY A 10 -12.30 -14.41 -23.78
C GLY A 10 -11.11 -13.80 -23.05
N PHE A 11 -11.25 -12.58 -22.58
CA PHE A 11 -10.31 -11.97 -21.65
C PHE A 11 -10.51 -12.61 -20.29
N LEU A 12 -9.60 -13.48 -19.87
CA LEU A 12 -9.49 -13.95 -18.49
C LEU A 12 -8.87 -12.83 -17.65
N LEU A 13 -9.75 -12.07 -16.98
CA LEU A 13 -9.35 -11.18 -15.90
C LEU A 13 -8.98 -12.05 -14.69
N VAL A 14 -7.70 -12.25 -14.46
CA VAL A 14 -7.21 -12.81 -13.20
C VAL A 14 -7.24 -11.68 -12.16
N ALA A 15 -8.36 -11.58 -11.45
CA ALA A 15 -8.47 -10.68 -10.31
C ALA A 15 -7.77 -11.32 -9.09
N CYS A 16 -6.81 -10.62 -8.50
CA CYS A 16 -6.24 -10.97 -7.20
C CYS A 16 -7.23 -10.60 -6.09
N GLY A 17 -8.12 -11.48 -5.72
CA GLY A 17 -8.88 -11.28 -4.49
C GLY A 17 -10.31 -11.78 -4.51
N SER A 18 -10.64 -12.68 -3.57
CA SER A 18 -12.01 -13.00 -3.17
C SER A 18 -12.29 -12.31 -1.84
N PRO A 19 -13.42 -11.60 -1.69
CA PRO A 19 -13.86 -11.10 -0.37
C PRO A 19 -14.36 -12.26 0.48
N GLY A 20 -13.82 -12.42 1.69
CA GLY A 20 -14.31 -13.35 2.71
C GLY A 20 -15.63 -12.86 3.33
N PRO A 21 -16.42 -13.75 3.95
CA PRO A 21 -17.77 -13.44 4.43
C PRO A 21 -17.77 -12.51 5.65
N SER A 22 -18.65 -11.54 5.65
CA SER A 22 -18.94 -10.62 6.75
C SER A 22 -19.48 -11.38 7.97
N ALA A 23 -18.78 -11.27 9.09
CA ALA A 23 -19.30 -11.69 10.39
C ALA A 23 -20.15 -10.57 10.99
N THR A 24 -21.43 -10.87 11.21
CA THR A 24 -22.38 -9.99 11.89
C THR A 24 -22.09 -10.00 13.39
N VAL A 25 -21.62 -8.90 13.96
CA VAL A 25 -21.49 -8.71 15.41
C VAL A 25 -22.72 -8.00 15.96
N SER A 26 -23.40 -8.69 16.86
CA SER A 26 -24.56 -8.21 17.62
C SER A 26 -24.07 -7.32 18.76
N PHE A 27 -24.50 -6.04 18.80
CA PHE A 27 -24.23 -5.15 19.92
C PHE A 27 -25.37 -5.20 20.93
N SER A 28 -25.05 -5.53 22.17
CA SER A 28 -25.94 -5.37 23.32
C SER A 28 -25.56 -4.07 24.06
N PRO A 29 -26.52 -3.17 24.37
CA PRO A 29 -26.19 -1.96 25.11
C PRO A 29 -26.21 -2.22 26.63
N SER A 30 -25.22 -1.73 27.35
CA SER A 30 -25.25 -1.60 28.81
C SER A 30 -24.92 -0.16 29.22
N PRO A 31 -25.59 0.40 30.23
CA PRO A 31 -25.63 1.84 30.44
C PRO A 31 -24.59 2.39 31.40
N SER A 32 -24.18 3.63 31.12
CA SER A 32 -23.79 4.75 31.98
C SER A 32 -22.94 4.54 33.22
N SER A 33 -21.75 5.16 33.20
CA SER A 33 -21.25 5.90 34.35
C SER A 33 -20.53 7.15 33.86
N VAL A 34 -21.09 8.32 34.21
CA VAL A 34 -20.50 9.63 34.05
C VAL A 34 -19.35 9.76 35.05
N GLY A 35 -18.12 9.76 34.54
CA GLY A 35 -16.92 10.12 35.28
C GLY A 35 -16.20 11.22 34.56
N THR A 36 -16.39 12.46 34.97
CA THR A 36 -15.60 13.62 34.51
C THR A 36 -14.19 13.47 35.07
N SER A 37 -13.30 12.90 34.28
CA SER A 37 -11.85 13.05 34.47
C SER A 37 -11.32 13.77 33.26
N ALA A 38 -10.92 15.01 33.47
CA ALA A 38 -10.07 15.74 32.53
C ALA A 38 -8.74 14.99 32.43
N SER A 39 -8.66 14.04 31.52
CA SER A 39 -7.40 13.38 31.15
C SER A 39 -6.65 14.37 30.27
N ALA A 40 -5.57 14.94 30.82
CA ALA A 40 -4.58 15.66 30.05
C ALA A 40 -4.13 14.73 28.91
N ALA A 41 -4.45 15.07 27.67
CA ALA A 41 -3.97 14.38 26.49
C ALA A 41 -2.43 14.51 26.51
N SER A 42 -1.75 13.43 26.88
CA SER A 42 -0.32 13.30 26.63
C SER A 42 -0.10 13.49 25.14
N PRO A 43 0.90 14.28 24.70
CA PRO A 43 1.20 14.38 23.27
C PRO A 43 1.54 12.97 22.79
N THR A 44 0.66 12.41 21.99
CA THR A 44 0.95 11.15 21.27
C THR A 44 2.11 11.47 20.34
N THR A 45 3.33 11.10 20.72
CA THR A 45 4.49 11.16 19.82
C THR A 45 4.14 10.24 18.65
N ALA A 46 3.81 10.83 17.50
CA ALA A 46 3.51 10.05 16.31
C ALA A 46 4.74 9.20 15.99
N THR A 47 4.57 7.89 16.03
CA THR A 47 5.65 6.93 15.78
C THR A 47 6.12 7.06 14.35
N GLN A 48 7.44 7.20 14.17
CA GLN A 48 8.04 7.19 12.82
C GLN A 48 7.81 5.85 12.14
N VAL A 49 7.50 5.90 10.86
CA VAL A 49 7.44 4.70 10.02
C VAL A 49 8.87 4.31 9.64
N ALA A 50 9.21 3.04 9.84
CA ALA A 50 10.50 2.51 9.40
C ALA A 50 10.38 1.87 8.01
N ILE A 51 11.39 2.08 7.15
CA ILE A 51 11.58 1.37 5.89
C ILE A 51 12.99 0.82 5.79
N SER A 52 13.12 -0.34 5.14
CA SER A 52 14.38 -1.03 4.94
C SER A 52 14.37 -1.85 3.64
N VAL A 53 15.42 -2.64 3.43
CA VAL A 53 15.55 -3.54 2.28
C VAL A 53 15.52 -4.98 2.75
N ALA A 54 14.79 -5.84 2.03
CA ALA A 54 14.78 -7.28 2.26
C ALA A 54 15.09 -8.05 0.96
N ASN A 55 15.66 -9.25 1.10
CA ASN A 55 15.86 -10.16 -0.02
C ASN A 55 14.53 -10.84 -0.38
N SER A 56 14.24 -10.94 -1.66
CA SER A 56 13.06 -11.62 -2.19
C SER A 56 13.41 -12.43 -3.45
N ARG A 57 12.42 -13.15 -4.02
CA ARG A 57 12.55 -13.80 -5.32
C ARG A 57 12.78 -12.82 -6.48
N TYR A 58 12.50 -11.54 -6.26
CA TYR A 58 12.70 -10.45 -7.24
C TYR A 58 13.98 -9.66 -6.99
N GLY A 59 14.86 -10.12 -6.12
CA GLY A 59 16.03 -9.40 -5.65
C GLY A 59 15.77 -8.62 -4.37
N LYS A 60 16.54 -7.56 -4.14
CA LYS A 60 16.37 -6.68 -2.98
C LYS A 60 15.21 -5.71 -3.22
N ILE A 61 14.22 -5.73 -2.33
CA ILE A 61 13.01 -4.91 -2.39
C ILE A 61 12.83 -4.05 -1.14
N LEU A 62 12.08 -2.96 -1.26
CA LEU A 62 11.64 -2.17 -0.11
C LEU A 62 10.60 -2.92 0.70
N VAL A 63 10.76 -2.85 2.03
CA VAL A 63 9.81 -3.34 3.02
C VAL A 63 9.66 -2.31 4.15
N ASP A 64 8.56 -2.41 4.91
CA ASP A 64 8.42 -1.64 6.15
C ASP A 64 9.23 -2.25 7.30
N GLY A 65 9.20 -1.59 8.47
CA GLY A 65 9.91 -2.04 9.68
C GLY A 65 9.44 -3.39 10.24
N PHE A 66 8.33 -3.94 9.75
CA PHE A 66 7.81 -5.26 10.08
C PHE A 66 8.08 -6.30 8.98
N GLY A 67 8.79 -5.92 7.91
CA GLY A 67 9.11 -6.78 6.78
C GLY A 67 7.97 -6.94 5.77
N ARG A 68 6.91 -6.14 5.83
CA ARG A 68 5.83 -6.16 4.85
C ARG A 68 6.28 -5.50 3.55
N THR A 69 5.95 -6.11 2.44
CA THR A 69 6.32 -5.64 1.10
C THR A 69 5.69 -4.31 0.75
N LEU A 70 6.48 -3.44 0.12
CA LEU A 70 6.04 -2.14 -0.37
C LEU A 70 5.97 -2.14 -1.90
N TYR A 71 4.95 -1.46 -2.42
CA TYR A 71 4.66 -1.37 -3.84
C TYR A 71 4.55 0.07 -4.29
N LEU A 72 4.83 0.31 -5.57
CA LEU A 72 4.50 1.55 -6.27
C LEU A 72 3.38 1.30 -7.29
N PHE A 73 2.65 2.37 -7.61
CA PHE A 73 1.69 2.44 -8.70
C PHE A 73 2.33 3.22 -9.86
N ASP A 74 2.56 2.61 -11.01
CA ASP A 74 3.49 3.15 -12.03
C ASP A 74 2.96 4.34 -12.82
N ILE A 75 1.68 4.64 -12.72
CA ILE A 75 1.09 5.88 -13.28
C ILE A 75 1.28 7.09 -12.36
N GLU A 76 1.63 6.88 -11.08
CA GLU A 76 1.89 7.95 -10.13
C GLU A 76 3.31 8.48 -10.29
N ARG A 77 3.40 9.80 -10.52
CA ARG A 77 4.65 10.50 -10.68
C ARG A 77 4.66 11.73 -9.80
N ASP A 78 5.85 12.24 -9.55
CA ASP A 78 6.03 13.52 -8.86
C ASP A 78 5.38 13.59 -7.47
N ARG A 79 5.28 12.47 -6.77
CA ARG A 79 4.71 12.34 -5.42
C ARG A 79 3.20 12.62 -5.37
N VAL A 80 2.47 12.44 -6.45
CA VAL A 80 1.01 12.65 -6.45
C VAL A 80 0.28 11.33 -6.25
N PRO A 81 -0.35 11.10 -5.07
CA PRO A 81 -1.12 9.88 -4.82
C PRO A 81 -2.44 9.90 -5.60
N LEU A 82 -2.62 8.97 -6.52
CA LEU A 82 -3.83 8.83 -7.33
C LEU A 82 -4.73 7.70 -6.84
N CYS A 83 -4.19 6.71 -6.10
CA CYS A 83 -4.94 5.60 -5.55
C CYS A 83 -5.75 6.03 -4.34
N ASN A 84 -7.04 6.27 -4.54
CA ASN A 84 -8.01 6.70 -3.52
C ASN A 84 -9.27 5.81 -3.55
N GLY A 85 -10.15 5.94 -2.55
CA GLY A 85 -11.41 5.19 -2.49
C GLY A 85 -11.19 3.68 -2.55
N VAL A 86 -11.86 3.00 -3.47
CA VAL A 86 -11.79 1.53 -3.62
C VAL A 86 -10.39 1.03 -3.96
N CYS A 87 -9.59 1.83 -4.66
CA CYS A 87 -8.18 1.53 -4.91
C CYS A 87 -7.40 1.45 -3.59
N ALA A 88 -7.57 2.41 -2.68
CA ALA A 88 -6.89 2.43 -1.40
C ALA A 88 -7.36 1.34 -0.41
N VAL A 89 -8.48 0.68 -0.68
CA VAL A 89 -8.90 -0.53 0.06
C VAL A 89 -8.08 -1.74 -0.37
N ALA A 90 -7.86 -1.92 -1.67
CA ALA A 90 -7.04 -3.01 -2.21
C ALA A 90 -5.52 -2.74 -2.01
N TRP A 91 -5.13 -1.47 -2.13
CA TRP A 91 -3.75 -0.99 -2.03
C TRP A 91 -3.64 0.09 -0.94
N PRO A 92 -3.61 -0.29 0.35
CA PRO A 92 -3.53 0.67 1.45
C PRO A 92 -2.25 1.51 1.37
N PRO A 93 -2.34 2.85 1.52
CA PRO A 93 -1.16 3.71 1.51
C PRO A 93 -0.28 3.49 2.73
N LEU A 94 1.03 3.60 2.57
CA LEU A 94 1.96 3.66 3.70
C LEU A 94 1.94 5.09 4.28
N LEU A 95 1.19 5.29 5.35
CA LEU A 95 1.05 6.59 6.03
C LEU A 95 2.24 6.84 6.96
N ALA A 96 2.73 8.08 7.00
CA ALA A 96 3.87 8.49 7.80
C ALA A 96 3.61 9.81 8.55
N PRO A 97 2.63 9.88 9.46
CA PRO A 97 2.27 11.12 10.16
C PRO A 97 3.36 11.61 11.13
N GLY A 98 4.23 10.72 11.60
CA GLY A 98 5.35 11.01 12.52
C GLY A 98 6.70 11.13 11.83
N GLY A 99 6.73 11.14 10.48
CA GLY A 99 7.97 11.11 9.72
C GLY A 99 8.46 9.68 9.45
N VAL A 100 9.67 9.56 8.92
CA VAL A 100 10.23 8.31 8.40
C VAL A 100 11.61 8.06 9.00
N ALA A 101 11.83 6.82 9.44
CA ALA A 101 13.15 6.27 9.72
C ALA A 101 13.51 5.32 8.58
N SER A 102 14.57 5.57 7.85
CA SER A 102 15.03 4.65 6.80
C SER A 102 16.35 4.00 7.17
N ALA A 103 16.53 2.76 6.78
CA ALA A 103 17.74 2.01 7.00
C ALA A 103 18.94 2.65 6.27
N PRO A 104 20.19 2.48 6.77
CA PRO A 104 21.38 3.14 6.21
C PRO A 104 21.66 2.80 4.75
N GLU A 105 21.20 1.65 4.27
CA GLU A 105 21.36 1.20 2.87
C GLU A 105 20.42 1.92 1.89
N LEU A 106 19.48 2.72 2.39
CA LEU A 106 18.57 3.52 1.59
C LEU A 106 19.04 4.96 1.46
N ASP A 107 18.92 5.54 0.28
CA ASP A 107 19.23 6.95 0.05
C ASP A 107 18.16 7.84 0.71
N GLN A 108 18.57 8.57 1.76
CA GLN A 108 17.71 9.51 2.46
C GLN A 108 17.16 10.61 1.56
N ALA A 109 17.87 10.99 0.50
CA ALA A 109 17.42 12.02 -0.44
C ALA A 109 16.20 11.58 -1.26
N LEU A 110 15.96 10.26 -1.37
CA LEU A 110 14.80 9.70 -2.06
C LEU A 110 13.56 9.62 -1.17
N VAL A 111 13.72 9.74 0.16
CA VAL A 111 12.63 9.68 1.15
C VAL A 111 11.92 11.03 1.24
N ALA A 112 10.61 11.03 1.10
CA ALA A 112 9.79 12.21 1.30
C ALA A 112 8.34 11.81 1.68
N THR A 113 7.45 12.77 1.81
CA THR A 113 6.03 12.54 2.00
C THR A 113 5.20 13.33 0.99
N ALA A 114 3.99 12.87 0.75
CA ALA A 114 2.97 13.56 -0.03
C ALA A 114 1.68 13.66 0.77
N VAL A 115 0.95 14.74 0.59
CA VAL A 115 -0.38 14.91 1.20
C VAL A 115 -1.41 14.28 0.28
N ARG A 116 -2.23 13.39 0.83
CA ARG A 116 -3.36 12.75 0.15
C ARG A 116 -4.59 13.66 0.16
N ASN A 117 -5.61 13.30 -0.64
CA ASN A 117 -6.87 14.05 -0.72
C ASN A 117 -7.64 14.13 0.62
N ASP A 118 -7.42 13.18 1.51
CA ASP A 118 -7.99 13.12 2.85
C ASP A 118 -7.18 13.88 3.90
N GLY A 119 -6.10 14.56 3.50
CA GLY A 119 -5.19 15.29 4.37
C GLY A 119 -4.14 14.43 5.07
N SER A 120 -4.16 13.11 4.91
CA SER A 120 -3.14 12.23 5.49
C SER A 120 -1.80 12.37 4.77
N SER A 121 -0.70 12.12 5.51
CA SER A 121 0.67 12.14 4.99
C SER A 121 1.08 10.73 4.58
N GLN A 122 1.37 10.51 3.29
CA GLN A 122 1.83 9.24 2.74
C GLN A 122 3.32 9.29 2.45
N LEU A 123 4.03 8.21 2.79
CA LEU A 123 5.44 8.06 2.43
C LEU A 123 5.61 7.95 0.93
N THR A 124 6.62 8.64 0.41
CA THR A 124 7.11 8.48 -0.97
C THR A 124 8.59 8.10 -0.96
N TYR A 125 8.99 7.28 -1.92
CA TYR A 125 10.40 6.94 -2.17
C TYR A 125 10.71 7.11 -3.65
N ASN A 126 11.78 7.79 -3.98
CA ASN A 126 12.14 8.19 -5.35
C ASN A 126 10.94 8.77 -6.13
N ARG A 127 10.16 9.65 -5.47
CA ARG A 127 8.97 10.33 -6.02
C ARG A 127 7.74 9.44 -6.24
N HIS A 128 7.80 8.16 -5.87
CA HIS A 128 6.66 7.23 -5.93
C HIS A 128 5.99 7.12 -4.56
N PRO A 129 4.68 7.40 -4.44
CA PRO A 129 3.89 7.04 -3.28
C PRO A 129 3.98 5.54 -3.01
N LEU A 130 4.13 5.14 -1.74
CA LEU A 130 4.28 3.75 -1.35
C LEU A 130 2.98 3.18 -0.79
N TYR A 131 2.73 1.92 -1.14
CA TYR A 131 1.52 1.18 -0.81
C TYR A 131 1.84 -0.21 -0.28
N TYR A 132 0.89 -0.78 0.46
CA TYR A 132 0.80 -2.21 0.71
C TYR A 132 -0.16 -2.84 -0.29
N TYR A 133 -0.13 -4.17 -0.39
CA TYR A 133 -1.21 -4.95 -0.98
C TYR A 133 -2.05 -5.57 0.14
N ALA A 134 -3.38 -5.39 0.11
CA ALA A 134 -4.28 -5.89 1.16
C ALA A 134 -4.27 -7.41 1.29
N GLY A 135 -3.90 -8.14 0.25
CA GLY A 135 -3.77 -9.60 0.25
C GLY A 135 -2.46 -10.12 0.85
N ASP A 136 -1.46 -9.27 1.13
CA ASP A 136 -0.21 -9.66 1.80
C ASP A 136 -0.41 -9.57 3.32
N HIS A 137 -0.48 -10.72 4.00
CA HIS A 137 -0.82 -10.79 5.42
C HIS A 137 0.40 -10.97 6.31
N SER A 138 1.56 -11.33 5.73
CA SER A 138 2.78 -11.67 6.47
C SER A 138 4.00 -10.98 5.88
N ALA A 139 5.06 -10.84 6.68
CA ALA A 139 6.35 -10.38 6.22
C ALA A 139 6.87 -11.23 5.07
N GLY A 140 7.40 -10.58 4.03
CA GLY A 140 7.96 -11.22 2.85
C GLY A 140 6.94 -11.80 1.84
N GLU A 141 5.62 -11.69 2.12
CA GLU A 141 4.61 -12.04 1.10
C GLU A 141 4.64 -11.04 -0.06
N ILE A 142 4.53 -11.57 -1.29
CA ILE A 142 4.45 -10.81 -2.55
C ILE A 142 3.45 -11.54 -3.44
N LYS A 143 2.16 -11.23 -3.28
CA LYS A 143 1.08 -11.92 -3.99
C LYS A 143 0.64 -11.23 -5.27
N CYS A 144 0.94 -9.92 -5.40
CA CYS A 144 0.44 -9.10 -6.52
C CYS A 144 1.58 -8.28 -7.16
N GLN A 145 2.54 -8.96 -7.81
CA GLN A 145 3.64 -8.33 -8.54
C GLN A 145 3.34 -8.24 -10.03
N ALA A 146 3.67 -7.10 -10.65
CA ALA A 146 3.49 -6.82 -12.08
C ALA A 146 2.04 -7.01 -12.56
N VAL A 147 1.07 -6.64 -11.71
CA VAL A 147 -0.36 -6.71 -12.05
C VAL A 147 -0.87 -5.37 -12.55
N ILE A 148 -1.87 -5.40 -13.43
CA ILE A 148 -2.53 -4.20 -13.95
C ILE A 148 -3.91 -4.09 -13.29
N GLU A 149 -4.05 -3.09 -12.42
CA GLU A 149 -5.32 -2.77 -11.73
C GLU A 149 -5.48 -1.27 -11.60
N PHE A 150 -6.72 -0.80 -11.53
CA PHE A 150 -7.06 0.64 -11.37
C PHE A 150 -6.41 1.56 -12.42
N GLY A 151 -6.16 1.03 -13.63
CA GLY A 151 -5.65 1.81 -14.77
C GLY A 151 -4.14 1.93 -14.85
N GLY A 152 -3.37 1.22 -14.02
CA GLY A 152 -1.91 1.20 -14.05
C GLY A 152 -1.32 -0.08 -13.50
N GLY A 153 0.00 -0.16 -13.51
CA GLY A 153 0.76 -1.33 -13.05
C GLY A 153 1.23 -1.18 -11.60
N TRP A 154 1.16 -2.27 -10.85
CA TRP A 154 1.63 -2.37 -9.47
C TRP A 154 2.89 -3.21 -9.40
N TYR A 155 3.94 -2.68 -8.77
CA TYR A 155 5.25 -3.30 -8.78
C TYR A 155 5.94 -3.15 -7.43
N VAL A 156 6.70 -4.17 -7.02
CA VAL A 156 7.69 -4.02 -5.94
C VAL A 156 8.82 -3.09 -6.39
N ILE A 157 9.52 -2.50 -5.44
CA ILE A 157 10.48 -1.42 -5.64
C ILE A 157 11.86 -1.89 -5.16
N ASP A 158 12.91 -1.60 -5.93
CA ASP A 158 14.29 -1.82 -5.52
C ASP A 158 14.79 -0.73 -4.54
N ALA A 159 16.01 -0.93 -4.02
CA ALA A 159 16.66 0.02 -3.10
C ALA A 159 16.97 1.40 -3.74
N GLN A 160 16.96 1.52 -5.05
CA GLN A 160 17.15 2.76 -5.81
C GLN A 160 15.82 3.47 -6.10
N GLY A 161 14.69 2.85 -5.72
CA GLY A 161 13.36 3.39 -5.95
C GLY A 161 12.82 3.15 -7.36
N ASN A 162 13.36 2.18 -8.09
CA ASN A 162 12.86 1.79 -9.39
C ASN A 162 11.88 0.62 -9.27
N LYS A 163 10.90 0.58 -10.17
CA LYS A 163 10.01 -0.58 -10.27
C LYS A 163 10.78 -1.81 -10.78
N ILE A 164 10.53 -2.96 -10.18
CA ILE A 164 11.00 -4.25 -10.69
C ILE A 164 9.93 -4.79 -11.62
N SER A 165 10.23 -4.88 -12.93
CA SER A 165 9.23 -5.25 -13.95
C SER A 165 9.14 -6.75 -14.22
N THR A 166 9.97 -7.56 -13.57
CA THR A 166 9.89 -9.04 -13.68
C THR A 166 8.60 -9.55 -13.03
N PRO A 167 7.77 -10.33 -13.75
CA PRO A 167 6.54 -10.90 -13.21
C PRO A 167 6.76 -12.05 -12.23
#